data_13875cebb689b4c4335c2223b68d0376
#
_entry.id   13875cebb689b4c4335c2223b68d0376
#
_cell.length_a   1.000
_cell.length_b   1.000
_cell.length_c   1.000
_cell.angle_alpha   90.00
_cell.angle_beta   90.00
_cell.angle_gamma   90.00
#
_symmetry.space_group_name_H-M   'P 1'
#
loop_
_entity.id
_entity.type
_entity.pdbx_description
1 polymer ?
#
loop_
_entity_poly.entity_id
_entity_poly.type
_entity_poly.pdbx_seq_one_letter_code
_entity_poly.pdbx_strand_id
1 'polypeptide(L)'
;MLKSKKFYSVLAIAAALTICAAGCSSEDGGSGEVSASVNVIGGDGASDGTEPQETTSGVILTDEDGEVVTGANGNALTEPAHTEPAPTGTINEDDILNAMTATATAAPQLNIPQTNTERYGYSTLTAEEKKLYDDIVAGIEGLRYKICDEDAYTLEEWSKIYGLVYMQEPRLFYMNAKLKVGKLFYLTKDASVINDMQKSIDAVADKLVAEANGKSTTFEKLKVFHDYLVLNSTFELKEELTNYNSTIYNALGSGEAQGNIQCAGYAKAMQYLCDKAGIVSMVVTGETSTGQTHAWNVVDVDGKWYNLDATWDDPILNTPNYKNIRYNFFLVPDSGIHNLTHMHVGQKKLSNGNYITYFTPPACVSNDKNYFVTNGLVYSDFASADKAIRAEIERAAKDGSRTAQIAVSSKDVYKQVYDKKMDYNDHAKGFSGVKGVSDECNENLLLIEFDVIYN
;
A
#
# COMPACT_ATOMS: atom_id res chain seq x y z
N MET A 1 -7.58 41.97 -15.72
CA MET A 1 -7.97 40.66 -16.28
C MET A 1 -6.84 39.69 -15.97
N LEU A 2 -6.84 39.10 -14.78
CA LEU A 2 -5.95 37.98 -14.43
C LEU A 2 -6.80 36.72 -14.49
N LYS A 3 -6.44 35.81 -15.40
CA LYS A 3 -7.05 34.47 -15.49
C LYS A 3 -6.58 33.65 -14.29
N SER A 4 -7.51 33.32 -13.40
CA SER A 4 -7.26 32.35 -12.31
C SER A 4 -6.95 30.99 -12.93
N LYS A 5 -5.75 30.50 -12.70
CA LYS A 5 -5.41 29.09 -12.94
C LYS A 5 -6.09 28.29 -11.84
N LYS A 6 -7.12 27.54 -12.19
CA LYS A 6 -7.66 26.48 -11.33
C LYS A 6 -6.58 25.40 -11.22
N PHE A 7 -5.94 25.32 -10.09
CA PHE A 7 -5.15 24.16 -9.70
C PHE A 7 -6.12 23.09 -9.22
N TYR A 8 -6.33 22.08 -10.03
CA TYR A 8 -6.97 20.85 -9.60
C TYR A 8 -5.92 20.04 -8.85
N SER A 9 -6.05 19.92 -7.54
CA SER A 9 -5.22 19.02 -6.71
C SER A 9 -5.67 17.55 -6.81
N VAL A 10 -5.97 17.09 -8.02
CA VAL A 10 -6.33 15.69 -8.32
C VAL A 10 -5.15 14.94 -8.95
N LEU A 11 -3.93 15.48 -8.89
CA LEU A 11 -2.79 14.94 -9.66
C LEU A 11 -1.66 14.45 -8.75
N ALA A 12 -1.93 13.54 -7.84
CA ALA A 12 -0.84 12.90 -7.09
C ALA A 12 -1.01 11.40 -6.83
N ILE A 13 -1.98 10.72 -7.48
CA ILE A 13 -2.17 9.27 -7.28
C ILE A 13 -1.78 8.48 -8.55
N ALA A 14 -1.10 9.08 -9.50
CA ALA A 14 -0.91 8.48 -10.84
C ALA A 14 0.29 7.55 -11.00
N ALA A 15 1.11 7.26 -9.98
CA ALA A 15 2.38 6.58 -10.21
C ALA A 15 2.59 5.23 -9.50
N ALA A 16 1.62 4.67 -8.79
CA ALA A 16 1.94 3.58 -7.85
C ALA A 16 1.48 2.17 -8.25
N LEU A 17 1.24 1.84 -9.52
CA LEU A 17 0.52 0.58 -9.81
C LEU A 17 0.96 -0.24 -11.01
N THR A 18 2.24 -0.32 -11.27
CA THR A 18 2.76 -1.25 -12.30
C THR A 18 3.32 -2.57 -11.72
N ILE A 19 3.28 -2.83 -10.43
CA ILE A 19 3.99 -3.97 -9.81
C ILE A 19 3.12 -5.24 -9.61
N CYS A 20 1.86 -5.26 -10.06
CA CYS A 20 1.14 -6.54 -10.12
C CYS A 20 1.07 -7.16 -11.53
N ALA A 21 1.75 -6.63 -12.53
CA ALA A 21 1.61 -7.04 -13.93
C ALA A 21 2.88 -7.50 -14.64
N ALA A 22 3.99 -7.70 -13.95
CA ALA A 22 5.19 -8.26 -14.57
C ALA A 22 5.19 -9.79 -14.48
N GLY A 23 4.49 -10.46 -15.38
CA GLY A 23 4.52 -11.92 -15.41
C GLY A 23 3.56 -12.59 -16.36
N CYS A 24 3.47 -12.14 -17.63
CA CYS A 24 2.96 -12.96 -18.73
C CYS A 24 3.49 -12.41 -20.06
N SER A 25 4.61 -12.91 -20.52
CA SER A 25 4.90 -12.92 -21.94
C SER A 25 4.38 -14.25 -22.50
N SER A 26 3.25 -14.24 -23.19
CA SER A 26 2.90 -15.28 -24.15
C SER A 26 3.70 -15.01 -25.41
N GLU A 27 4.44 -15.99 -25.86
CA GLU A 27 5.01 -16.02 -27.21
C GLU A 27 3.90 -15.96 -28.25
N ASP A 28 3.93 -14.95 -29.10
CA ASP A 28 3.60 -15.11 -30.51
C ASP A 28 4.28 -14.01 -31.34
N GLY A 29 4.96 -14.49 -32.37
CA GLY A 29 5.73 -14.00 -33.44
C GLY A 29 5.66 -12.52 -33.83
N GLY A 30 6.78 -11.84 -33.67
CA GLY A 30 7.03 -10.56 -34.30
C GLY A 30 8.44 -10.08 -33.98
N SER A 31 9.39 -10.42 -34.89
CA SER A 31 10.79 -10.05 -34.84
C SER A 31 11.01 -8.54 -34.64
N GLY A 32 11.61 -8.18 -33.55
CA GLY A 32 12.19 -6.90 -33.28
C GLY A 32 13.27 -7.09 -32.23
N GLU A 33 14.44 -7.55 -32.64
CA GLU A 33 15.63 -7.63 -31.80
C GLU A 33 16.06 -6.22 -31.43
N VAL A 34 15.98 -5.88 -30.17
CA VAL A 34 16.77 -4.81 -29.59
C VAL A 34 18.07 -5.44 -29.10
N SER A 35 19.04 -5.54 -30.02
CA SER A 35 20.40 -5.95 -29.69
C SER A 35 21.13 -4.76 -29.07
N ALA A 36 21.42 -4.83 -27.79
CA ALA A 36 22.45 -4.00 -27.18
C ALA A 36 23.82 -4.50 -27.70
N SER A 37 24.40 -3.81 -28.65
CA SER A 37 25.74 -4.10 -29.14
C SER A 37 26.79 -3.54 -28.18
N VAL A 38 27.51 -4.43 -27.50
CA VAL A 38 28.70 -4.09 -26.72
C VAL A 38 29.85 -3.91 -27.69
N ASN A 39 30.30 -2.68 -27.94
CA ASN A 39 31.54 -2.40 -28.65
C ASN A 39 32.72 -2.36 -27.67
N VAL A 40 33.55 -3.40 -27.69
CA VAL A 40 34.85 -3.39 -27.03
C VAL A 40 35.86 -2.77 -28.00
N ILE A 41 36.36 -1.57 -27.68
CA ILE A 41 37.47 -0.97 -28.39
C ILE A 41 38.77 -1.38 -27.68
N GLY A 42 39.50 -2.32 -28.28
CA GLY A 42 40.88 -2.63 -27.93
C GLY A 42 41.81 -1.66 -28.64
N GLY A 43 42.65 -0.94 -27.93
CA GLY A 43 43.71 -0.10 -28.48
C GLY A 43 45.10 -0.69 -28.17
N ASP A 44 45.80 -1.20 -29.19
CA ASP A 44 47.22 -1.52 -29.11
C ASP A 44 48.08 -0.24 -29.16
N GLY A 45 49.08 -0.15 -28.27
CA GLY A 45 50.07 0.93 -28.33
C GLY A 45 51.20 0.77 -27.30
N ALA A 46 52.37 0.50 -27.77
CA ALA A 46 53.61 0.03 -27.15
C ALA A 46 54.24 0.94 -26.06
N SER A 47 54.81 0.25 -25.05
CA SER A 47 56.04 0.45 -24.26
C SER A 47 56.50 1.86 -23.83
N ASP A 48 56.56 2.12 -22.54
CA ASP A 48 57.80 2.28 -21.75
C ASP A 48 57.49 2.27 -20.23
N GLY A 49 58.46 1.75 -19.44
CA GLY A 49 58.27 1.32 -18.07
C GLY A 49 57.95 2.43 -17.07
N THR A 50 57.04 2.09 -16.19
CA THR A 50 57.00 2.38 -14.74
C THR A 50 55.74 1.73 -14.14
N GLU A 51 55.81 1.27 -12.92
CA GLU A 51 54.89 0.54 -12.05
C GLU A 51 53.38 0.45 -12.40
N PRO A 52 52.72 -0.69 -12.12
CA PRO A 52 51.32 -0.93 -12.51
C PRO A 52 50.38 -0.10 -11.67
N GLN A 53 49.72 0.90 -12.24
CA GLN A 53 48.45 1.43 -11.73
C GLN A 53 47.36 0.44 -12.12
N GLU A 54 46.60 0.01 -11.13
CA GLU A 54 45.34 -0.72 -11.31
C GLU A 54 44.40 0.09 -12.21
N THR A 55 44.19 -0.34 -13.41
CA THR A 55 43.13 0.18 -14.28
C THR A 55 41.81 -0.52 -13.93
N THR A 56 40.98 0.10 -13.15
CA THR A 56 39.58 -0.30 -13.00
C THR A 56 38.83 -0.01 -14.30
N SER A 57 38.55 -1.05 -15.09
CA SER A 57 37.65 -0.95 -16.24
C SER A 57 36.20 -0.89 -15.69
N GLY A 58 35.57 0.27 -15.75
CA GLY A 58 34.15 0.46 -15.46
C GLY A 58 33.31 0.48 -16.72
N VAL A 59 32.03 0.17 -16.62
CA VAL A 59 31.04 0.31 -17.70
C VAL A 59 30.67 1.79 -17.84
N ILE A 60 30.78 2.35 -19.06
CA ILE A 60 30.39 3.74 -19.33
C ILE A 60 28.85 3.79 -19.40
N LEU A 61 28.24 4.69 -18.62
CA LEU A 61 26.79 4.90 -18.63
C LEU A 61 26.40 5.81 -19.81
N THR A 62 25.34 5.42 -20.54
CA THR A 62 24.73 6.23 -21.60
C THR A 62 23.26 6.47 -21.29
N ASP A 63 22.72 7.63 -21.72
CA ASP A 63 21.30 7.95 -21.61
C ASP A 63 20.44 7.22 -22.67
N GLU A 64 19.14 7.53 -22.69
CA GLU A 64 18.15 6.91 -23.59
C GLU A 64 18.44 7.16 -25.07
N ASP A 65 19.17 8.21 -25.39
CA ASP A 65 19.57 8.57 -26.76
C ASP A 65 20.96 8.01 -27.16
N GLY A 66 21.63 7.29 -26.22
CA GLY A 66 22.93 6.66 -26.42
C GLY A 66 24.13 7.61 -26.23
N GLU A 67 23.92 8.82 -25.63
CA GLU A 67 25.00 9.73 -25.30
C GLU A 67 25.61 9.41 -23.92
N VAL A 68 26.93 9.62 -23.81
CA VAL A 68 27.69 9.32 -22.59
C VAL A 68 27.30 10.30 -21.46
N VAL A 69 26.80 9.77 -20.34
CA VAL A 69 26.48 10.57 -19.16
C VAL A 69 27.77 11.02 -18.47
N THR A 70 27.96 12.32 -18.33
CA THR A 70 29.15 12.92 -17.71
C THR A 70 28.83 13.55 -16.36
N GLY A 71 29.72 13.37 -15.40
CA GLY A 71 29.63 14.06 -14.09
C GLY A 71 29.92 15.55 -14.19
N ALA A 72 29.73 16.28 -13.09
CA ALA A 72 29.94 17.73 -13.01
C ALA A 72 31.37 18.21 -13.35
N ASN A 73 32.33 17.30 -13.45
CA ASN A 73 33.71 17.53 -13.87
C ASN A 73 33.95 17.23 -15.35
N GLY A 74 32.91 16.90 -16.11
CA GLY A 74 33.01 16.58 -17.55
C GLY A 74 33.55 15.20 -17.88
N ASN A 75 33.79 14.34 -16.90
CA ASN A 75 34.23 12.96 -17.11
C ASN A 75 33.03 11.99 -17.19
N ALA A 76 33.16 10.96 -18.03
CA ALA A 76 32.13 9.91 -18.12
C ALA A 76 31.93 9.23 -16.76
N LEU A 77 30.67 9.01 -16.38
CA LEU A 77 30.35 8.22 -15.21
C LEU A 77 30.51 6.74 -15.54
N THR A 78 31.21 6.00 -14.69
CA THR A 78 31.43 4.56 -14.82
C THR A 78 30.97 3.86 -13.54
N GLU A 79 30.24 2.75 -13.67
CA GLU A 79 30.02 1.86 -12.53
C GLU A 79 31.27 1.00 -12.28
N PRO A 80 31.65 0.73 -11.02
CA PRO A 80 32.74 -0.19 -10.71
C PRO A 80 32.38 -1.60 -11.19
N ALA A 81 33.25 -2.24 -11.95
CA ALA A 81 33.07 -3.60 -12.39
C ALA A 81 33.02 -4.56 -11.19
N HIS A 82 31.86 -5.16 -10.92
CA HIS A 82 31.78 -6.32 -10.06
C HIS A 82 32.42 -7.51 -10.77
N THR A 83 33.64 -7.84 -10.41
CA THR A 83 34.29 -9.08 -10.83
C THR A 83 33.82 -10.23 -9.95
N GLU A 84 32.66 -10.80 -10.27
CA GLU A 84 32.40 -12.18 -9.89
C GLU A 84 33.01 -13.08 -10.97
N PRO A 85 33.73 -14.16 -10.61
CA PRO A 85 34.21 -15.11 -11.60
C PRO A 85 33.03 -15.76 -12.31
N ALA A 86 32.96 -15.66 -13.63
CA ALA A 86 31.92 -16.28 -14.43
C ALA A 86 31.86 -17.79 -14.11
N PRO A 87 30.70 -18.34 -13.75
CA PRO A 87 30.55 -19.78 -13.62
C PRO A 87 30.64 -20.42 -15.00
N THR A 88 31.69 -21.14 -15.26
CA THR A 88 31.84 -21.99 -16.44
C THR A 88 31.00 -23.26 -16.24
N GLY A 89 29.76 -23.22 -16.61
CA GLY A 89 28.82 -24.35 -16.60
C GLY A 89 27.39 -23.83 -16.69
N THR A 90 26.64 -24.31 -17.67
CA THR A 90 25.17 -24.16 -17.68
C THR A 90 24.61 -24.88 -16.44
N ILE A 91 24.37 -24.15 -15.40
CA ILE A 91 23.66 -24.67 -14.22
C ILE A 91 22.20 -24.82 -14.63
N ASN A 92 21.77 -26.06 -14.80
CA ASN A 92 20.37 -26.41 -15.05
C ASN A 92 19.52 -25.98 -13.85
N GLU A 93 18.35 -25.36 -14.07
CA GLU A 93 17.43 -24.99 -13.00
C GLU A 93 17.07 -26.21 -12.11
N ASP A 94 17.04 -27.41 -12.69
CA ASP A 94 16.80 -28.65 -11.98
C ASP A 94 17.96 -29.06 -11.04
N ASP A 95 19.22 -28.69 -11.37
CA ASP A 95 20.37 -28.97 -10.51
C ASP A 95 20.40 -28.02 -9.29
N ILE A 96 19.94 -26.79 -9.45
CA ILE A 96 19.72 -25.85 -8.33
C ILE A 96 18.59 -26.38 -7.45
N LEU A 97 17.50 -26.83 -8.04
CA LEU A 97 16.34 -27.39 -7.33
C LEU A 97 16.71 -28.67 -6.57
N ASN A 98 17.53 -29.54 -7.17
CA ASN A 98 18.01 -30.76 -6.57
C ASN A 98 19.04 -30.49 -5.45
N ALA A 99 19.91 -29.49 -5.60
CA ALA A 99 20.82 -29.05 -4.53
C ALA A 99 20.09 -28.45 -3.34
N MET A 100 18.96 -27.76 -3.57
CA MET A 100 18.09 -27.22 -2.52
C MET A 100 17.23 -28.28 -1.84
N THR A 101 16.98 -29.43 -2.49
CA THR A 101 16.22 -30.56 -1.91
C THR A 101 17.12 -31.62 -1.25
N ALA A 102 18.43 -31.65 -1.54
CA ALA A 102 19.36 -32.67 -1.07
C ALA A 102 19.85 -32.53 0.38
N THR A 103 19.59 -31.42 1.03
CA THR A 103 19.81 -31.25 2.48
C THR A 103 18.47 -31.26 3.18
N ALA A 104 18.05 -32.45 3.64
CA ALA A 104 16.96 -32.60 4.61
C ALA A 104 17.42 -32.07 6.01
N THR A 105 17.76 -30.82 6.08
CA THR A 105 17.71 -30.05 7.33
C THR A 105 16.24 -29.86 7.67
N ALA A 106 15.86 -30.05 8.92
CA ALA A 106 14.53 -29.77 9.41
C ALA A 106 14.05 -28.43 8.83
N ALA A 107 12.80 -28.37 8.31
CA ALA A 107 12.25 -27.15 7.75
C ALA A 107 12.54 -26.00 8.75
N PRO A 108 13.01 -24.83 8.26
CA PRO A 108 13.34 -23.72 9.14
C PRO A 108 12.09 -23.36 9.95
N GLN A 109 12.25 -23.33 11.27
CA GLN A 109 11.12 -23.06 12.16
C GLN A 109 10.84 -21.55 12.14
N LEU A 110 9.73 -21.16 11.52
CA LEU A 110 9.23 -19.79 11.53
C LEU A 110 8.37 -19.57 12.79
N ASN A 111 8.60 -18.45 13.47
CA ASN A 111 7.80 -18.02 14.62
C ASN A 111 6.68 -17.05 14.14
N ILE A 112 5.90 -17.48 13.17
CA ILE A 112 4.79 -16.70 12.63
C ILE A 112 3.51 -17.04 13.39
N PRO A 113 2.73 -16.03 13.86
CA PRO A 113 1.48 -16.28 14.55
C PRO A 113 0.48 -16.98 13.64
N GLN A 114 -0.27 -17.92 14.18
CA GLN A 114 -1.36 -18.55 13.45
C GLN A 114 -2.56 -17.61 13.39
N THR A 115 -3.30 -17.65 12.29
CA THR A 115 -4.57 -16.94 12.16
C THR A 115 -5.66 -17.74 12.87
N ASN A 116 -6.28 -17.17 13.89
CA ASN A 116 -7.38 -17.80 14.63
C ASN A 116 -8.76 -17.44 14.06
N THR A 117 -8.82 -16.56 13.06
CA THR A 117 -10.05 -16.07 12.44
C THR A 117 -10.20 -16.66 11.07
N GLU A 118 -11.34 -17.33 10.80
CA GLU A 118 -11.66 -17.80 9.45
C GLU A 118 -11.76 -16.61 8.51
N ARG A 119 -11.02 -16.67 7.40
CA ARG A 119 -11.03 -15.62 6.38
C ARG A 119 -12.35 -15.64 5.62
N TYR A 120 -13.04 -14.50 5.55
CA TYR A 120 -14.29 -14.42 4.79
C TYR A 120 -14.09 -14.86 3.33
N GLY A 121 -13.03 -14.39 2.66
CA GLY A 121 -12.70 -14.81 1.30
C GLY A 121 -12.52 -16.34 1.19
N TYR A 122 -11.83 -16.98 2.15
CA TYR A 122 -11.65 -18.41 2.20
C TYR A 122 -13.00 -19.16 2.34
N SER A 123 -13.93 -18.63 3.15
CA SER A 123 -15.24 -19.27 3.36
C SER A 123 -16.07 -19.36 2.07
N THR A 124 -15.81 -18.48 1.10
CA THR A 124 -16.52 -18.43 -0.19
C THR A 124 -15.96 -19.40 -1.24
N LEU A 125 -14.83 -20.04 -0.98
CA LEU A 125 -14.14 -20.92 -1.92
C LEU A 125 -14.79 -22.31 -2.02
N THR A 126 -14.67 -22.93 -3.18
CA THR A 126 -14.98 -24.35 -3.38
C THR A 126 -13.99 -25.23 -2.60
N ALA A 127 -14.25 -26.53 -2.51
CA ALA A 127 -13.36 -27.47 -1.83
C ALA A 127 -11.98 -27.56 -2.50
N GLU A 128 -11.95 -27.53 -3.83
CA GLU A 128 -10.71 -27.55 -4.62
C GLU A 128 -9.91 -26.27 -4.44
N GLU A 129 -10.58 -25.12 -4.46
CA GLU A 129 -9.96 -23.82 -4.22
C GLU A 129 -9.43 -23.69 -2.79
N LYS A 130 -10.15 -24.20 -1.79
CA LYS A 130 -9.68 -24.28 -0.39
C LYS A 130 -8.42 -25.11 -0.27
N LYS A 131 -8.41 -26.28 -0.95
CA LYS A 131 -7.21 -27.13 -0.96
C LYS A 131 -6.01 -26.39 -1.54
N LEU A 132 -6.17 -25.68 -2.66
CA LEU A 132 -5.09 -24.89 -3.26
C LEU A 132 -4.65 -23.75 -2.33
N TYR A 133 -5.59 -23.07 -1.68
CA TYR A 133 -5.30 -22.04 -0.68
C TYR A 133 -4.42 -22.57 0.45
N ASP A 134 -4.82 -23.70 1.03
CA ASP A 134 -4.12 -24.35 2.14
C ASP A 134 -2.73 -24.86 1.69
N ASP A 135 -2.61 -25.41 0.48
CA ASP A 135 -1.32 -25.84 -0.09
C ASP A 135 -0.36 -24.65 -0.30
N ILE A 136 -0.87 -23.49 -0.75
CA ILE A 136 -0.09 -22.27 -0.90
C ILE A 136 0.37 -21.77 0.47
N VAL A 137 -0.54 -21.65 1.44
CA VAL A 137 -0.20 -21.20 2.81
C VAL A 137 0.87 -22.10 3.42
N ALA A 138 0.65 -23.44 3.41
CA ALA A 138 1.61 -24.40 3.93
C ALA A 138 2.94 -24.39 3.16
N GLY A 139 2.90 -24.10 1.85
CA GLY A 139 4.09 -23.93 1.02
C GLY A 139 4.90 -22.70 1.42
N ILE A 140 4.22 -21.56 1.65
CA ILE A 140 4.88 -20.30 2.11
C ILE A 140 5.44 -20.47 3.51
N GLU A 141 4.70 -21.04 4.46
CA GLU A 141 5.19 -21.35 5.82
C GLU A 141 6.38 -22.29 5.81
N GLY A 142 6.38 -23.27 4.89
CA GLY A 142 7.50 -24.20 4.71
C GLY A 142 8.64 -23.68 3.84
N LEU A 143 8.60 -22.41 3.40
CA LEU A 143 9.57 -21.79 2.50
C LEU A 143 9.84 -22.61 1.22
N ARG A 144 8.84 -23.32 0.72
CA ARG A 144 8.95 -24.13 -0.49
C ARG A 144 9.03 -23.24 -1.73
N TYR A 145 9.72 -23.69 -2.76
CA TYR A 145 9.77 -22.97 -4.04
C TYR A 145 8.64 -23.42 -4.98
N LYS A 146 8.28 -24.70 -4.93
CA LYS A 146 7.28 -25.33 -5.81
C LYS A 146 6.33 -26.19 -4.99
N ILE A 147 5.03 -26.16 -5.31
CA ILE A 147 4.02 -27.00 -4.65
C ILE A 147 3.27 -27.90 -5.63
N CYS A 148 3.24 -27.57 -6.94
CA CYS A 148 2.64 -28.40 -7.98
C CYS A 148 3.30 -28.13 -9.34
N ASP A 149 2.94 -28.90 -10.36
CA ASP A 149 3.41 -28.70 -11.73
C ASP A 149 2.76 -27.46 -12.37
N GLU A 150 3.42 -26.88 -13.39
CA GLU A 150 2.99 -25.64 -14.02
C GLU A 150 1.68 -25.78 -14.84
N ASP A 151 1.28 -26.99 -15.15
CA ASP A 151 0.04 -27.35 -15.85
C ASP A 151 -1.09 -27.85 -14.92
N ALA A 152 -0.85 -27.86 -13.61
CA ALA A 152 -1.84 -28.35 -12.63
C ALA A 152 -3.07 -27.42 -12.51
N TYR A 153 -2.91 -26.14 -12.82
CA TYR A 153 -3.96 -25.12 -12.78
C TYR A 153 -3.81 -24.14 -13.94
N THR A 154 -4.91 -23.52 -14.36
CA THR A 154 -4.84 -22.37 -15.25
C THR A 154 -4.23 -21.17 -14.54
N LEU A 155 -3.70 -20.22 -15.31
CA LEU A 155 -3.17 -18.98 -14.74
C LEU A 155 -4.25 -18.20 -13.98
N GLU A 156 -5.50 -18.24 -14.42
CA GLU A 156 -6.63 -17.56 -13.77
C GLU A 156 -6.93 -18.16 -12.39
N GLU A 157 -7.09 -19.49 -12.33
CA GLU A 157 -7.33 -20.22 -11.06
C GLU A 157 -6.19 -19.98 -10.05
N TRP A 158 -4.94 -20.11 -10.52
CA TRP A 158 -3.76 -19.83 -9.70
C TRP A 158 -3.73 -18.37 -9.22
N SER A 159 -3.95 -17.41 -10.13
CA SER A 159 -3.93 -15.98 -9.80
C SER A 159 -4.98 -15.59 -8.78
N LYS A 160 -6.18 -16.20 -8.89
CA LYS A 160 -7.26 -15.98 -7.93
C LYS A 160 -6.83 -16.41 -6.52
N ILE A 161 -6.36 -17.64 -6.37
CA ILE A 161 -6.07 -18.18 -5.03
C ILE A 161 -4.76 -17.63 -4.47
N TYR A 162 -3.70 -17.54 -5.29
CA TYR A 162 -2.44 -16.95 -4.87
C TYR A 162 -2.62 -15.47 -4.44
N GLY A 163 -3.39 -14.69 -5.22
CA GLY A 163 -3.70 -13.31 -4.90
C GLY A 163 -4.54 -13.19 -3.63
N LEU A 164 -5.49 -14.11 -3.42
CA LEU A 164 -6.29 -14.15 -2.21
C LEU A 164 -5.42 -14.42 -0.97
N VAL A 165 -4.53 -15.42 -1.01
CA VAL A 165 -3.56 -15.70 0.08
C VAL A 165 -2.69 -14.46 0.31
N TYR A 166 -2.11 -13.88 -0.76
CA TYR A 166 -1.25 -12.71 -0.65
C TYR A 166 -1.94 -11.52 0.04
N MET A 167 -3.23 -11.30 -0.22
CA MET A 167 -3.98 -10.18 0.36
C MET A 167 -4.57 -10.51 1.73
N GLN A 168 -5.02 -11.75 1.97
CA GLN A 168 -5.77 -12.12 3.18
C GLN A 168 -4.91 -12.71 4.30
N GLU A 169 -3.63 -13.05 4.04
CA GLU A 169 -2.71 -13.57 5.03
C GLU A 169 -1.58 -12.57 5.33
N PRO A 170 -1.87 -11.43 6.00
CA PRO A 170 -0.87 -10.39 6.26
C PRO A 170 0.33 -10.90 7.06
N ARG A 171 0.17 -11.96 7.87
CA ARG A 171 1.23 -12.62 8.62
C ARG A 171 2.31 -13.25 7.73
N LEU A 172 1.97 -13.55 6.46
CA LEU A 172 2.91 -14.06 5.46
C LEU A 172 3.61 -12.90 4.71
N PHE A 173 4.01 -11.88 5.42
CA PHE A 173 4.55 -10.61 4.89
C PHE A 173 5.82 -10.77 4.04
N TYR A 174 6.52 -11.89 4.16
CA TYR A 174 7.69 -12.26 3.37
C TYR A 174 7.36 -12.92 2.03
N MET A 175 6.07 -13.15 1.74
CA MET A 175 5.58 -13.61 0.43
C MET A 175 5.67 -12.49 -0.60
N ASN A 176 6.09 -12.82 -1.84
CA ASN A 176 6.17 -11.89 -2.96
C ASN A 176 4.93 -12.01 -3.87
N ALA A 177 4.48 -10.89 -4.42
CA ALA A 177 3.33 -10.83 -5.34
C ALA A 177 3.61 -11.43 -6.74
N LYS A 178 4.87 -11.81 -7.06
CA LYS A 178 5.24 -12.41 -8.33
C LYS A 178 4.46 -13.70 -8.56
N LEU A 179 4.00 -13.92 -9.81
CA LEU A 179 3.02 -14.92 -10.14
C LEU A 179 3.54 -15.87 -11.23
N LYS A 180 3.59 -17.17 -10.91
CA LYS A 180 3.82 -18.27 -11.86
C LYS A 180 3.13 -19.50 -11.30
N VAL A 181 2.35 -20.22 -12.11
CA VAL A 181 1.62 -21.43 -11.67
C VAL A 181 2.57 -22.42 -11.02
N GLY A 182 2.16 -22.97 -9.90
CA GLY A 182 2.90 -23.99 -9.15
C GLY A 182 4.10 -23.47 -8.35
N LYS A 183 4.52 -22.22 -8.53
CA LYS A 183 5.72 -21.64 -7.87
C LYS A 183 5.36 -20.61 -6.82
N LEU A 184 6.13 -20.57 -5.73
CA LEU A 184 6.02 -19.63 -4.63
C LEU A 184 7.23 -18.68 -4.63
N PHE A 185 6.99 -17.40 -4.45
CA PHE A 185 8.00 -16.36 -4.47
C PHE A 185 8.04 -15.63 -3.13
N TYR A 186 9.24 -15.14 -2.77
CA TYR A 186 9.54 -14.57 -1.47
C TYR A 186 10.27 -13.23 -1.61
N LEU A 187 10.08 -12.34 -0.67
CA LEU A 187 10.92 -11.17 -0.45
C LEU A 187 12.23 -11.58 0.25
N THR A 188 12.14 -12.53 1.16
CA THR A 188 13.29 -13.23 1.77
C THR A 188 12.88 -14.66 2.15
N LYS A 189 13.84 -15.59 2.15
CA LYS A 189 13.69 -16.97 2.64
C LYS A 189 14.55 -17.25 3.86
N ASP A 190 15.28 -16.26 4.36
CA ASP A 190 16.07 -16.42 5.58
C ASP A 190 15.15 -16.43 6.79
N ALA A 191 15.01 -17.59 7.42
CA ALA A 191 14.14 -17.78 8.58
C ALA A 191 14.53 -16.91 9.77
N SER A 192 15.82 -16.63 9.96
CA SER A 192 16.28 -15.74 11.04
C SER A 192 15.82 -14.32 10.78
N VAL A 193 16.00 -13.82 9.55
CA VAL A 193 15.54 -12.49 9.12
C VAL A 193 14.02 -12.36 9.26
N ILE A 194 13.26 -13.38 8.80
CA ILE A 194 11.80 -13.39 8.93
C ILE A 194 11.37 -13.32 10.40
N ASN A 195 12.00 -14.12 11.27
CA ASN A 195 11.68 -14.15 12.69
C ASN A 195 12.03 -12.82 13.41
N ASP A 196 13.13 -12.17 13.05
CA ASP A 196 13.50 -10.86 13.59
C ASP A 196 12.51 -9.77 13.12
N MET A 197 12.12 -9.80 11.85
CA MET A 197 11.07 -8.93 11.30
C MET A 197 9.74 -9.14 12.05
N GLN A 198 9.31 -10.40 12.23
CA GLN A 198 8.08 -10.73 12.96
C GLN A 198 8.12 -10.19 14.39
N LYS A 199 9.23 -10.37 15.08
CA LYS A 199 9.43 -9.83 16.44
C LYS A 199 9.27 -8.31 16.48
N SER A 200 9.78 -7.59 15.47
CA SER A 200 9.63 -6.14 15.40
C SER A 200 8.18 -5.72 15.14
N ILE A 201 7.47 -6.44 14.26
CA ILE A 201 6.03 -6.25 14.00
C ILE A 201 5.23 -6.45 15.29
N ASP A 202 5.45 -7.56 15.99
CA ASP A 202 4.73 -7.88 17.24
C ASP A 202 4.98 -6.85 18.33
N ALA A 203 6.19 -6.31 18.42
CA ALA A 203 6.51 -5.27 19.41
C ALA A 203 5.66 -4.01 19.29
N VAL A 204 5.24 -3.65 18.08
CA VAL A 204 4.33 -2.53 17.81
C VAL A 204 2.87 -2.99 17.93
N ALA A 205 2.52 -4.08 17.26
CA ALA A 205 1.15 -4.58 17.21
C ALA A 205 0.59 -4.90 18.62
N ASP A 206 1.38 -5.53 19.49
CA ASP A 206 0.96 -5.88 20.85
C ASP A 206 0.66 -4.66 21.71
N LYS A 207 1.41 -3.56 21.55
CA LYS A 207 1.11 -2.29 22.22
C LYS A 207 -0.20 -1.68 21.76
N LEU A 208 -0.43 -1.67 20.44
CA LEU A 208 -1.67 -1.14 19.87
C LEU A 208 -2.89 -1.97 20.27
N VAL A 209 -2.76 -3.29 20.25
CA VAL A 209 -3.82 -4.21 20.69
C VAL A 209 -4.10 -4.07 22.19
N ALA A 210 -3.07 -3.90 23.01
CA ALA A 210 -3.24 -3.64 24.44
C ALA A 210 -3.99 -2.32 24.68
N GLU A 211 -3.65 -1.25 23.95
CA GLU A 211 -4.37 0.03 23.99
C GLU A 211 -5.83 -0.14 23.53
N ALA A 212 -6.06 -0.80 22.41
CA ALA A 212 -7.39 -1.04 21.87
C ALA A 212 -8.25 -1.89 22.82
N ASN A 213 -7.68 -2.88 23.49
CA ASN A 213 -8.39 -3.70 24.48
C ASN A 213 -8.80 -2.93 25.73
N GLY A 214 -8.20 -1.78 26.00
CA GLY A 214 -8.66 -0.82 27.01
C GLY A 214 -9.87 0.01 26.59
N LYS A 215 -10.31 -0.06 25.33
CA LYS A 215 -11.48 0.66 24.82
C LYS A 215 -12.77 -0.15 24.97
N SER A 216 -13.89 0.56 25.09
CA SER A 216 -15.18 -0.05 25.37
C SER A 216 -15.91 -0.62 24.16
N THR A 217 -15.66 -0.05 22.98
CA THR A 217 -16.39 -0.37 21.74
C THR A 217 -15.45 -0.79 20.60
N THR A 218 -15.96 -1.59 19.66
CA THR A 218 -15.21 -1.95 18.45
C THR A 218 -14.85 -0.72 17.62
N PHE A 219 -15.72 0.29 17.57
CA PHE A 219 -15.44 1.59 16.95
C PHE A 219 -14.17 2.23 17.52
N GLU A 220 -14.07 2.33 18.85
CA GLU A 220 -12.91 2.94 19.51
C GLU A 220 -11.62 2.12 19.30
N LYS A 221 -11.73 0.78 19.27
CA LYS A 221 -10.58 -0.10 18.98
C LYS A 221 -10.05 0.12 17.57
N LEU A 222 -10.95 0.12 16.57
CA LEU A 222 -10.59 0.39 15.18
C LEU A 222 -9.99 1.78 15.00
N LYS A 223 -10.49 2.77 15.74
CA LYS A 223 -9.95 4.13 15.74
C LYS A 223 -8.50 4.17 16.24
N VAL A 224 -8.13 3.40 17.26
CA VAL A 224 -6.73 3.29 17.71
C VAL A 224 -5.83 2.80 16.57
N PHE A 225 -6.24 1.77 15.85
CA PHE A 225 -5.47 1.21 14.74
C PHE A 225 -5.38 2.17 13.55
N HIS A 226 -6.51 2.76 13.18
CA HIS A 226 -6.59 3.74 12.11
C HIS A 226 -5.68 4.95 12.37
N ASP A 227 -5.81 5.58 13.54
CA ASP A 227 -5.05 6.76 13.91
C ASP A 227 -3.54 6.47 13.94
N TYR A 228 -3.16 5.27 14.41
CA TYR A 228 -1.75 4.86 14.37
C TYR A 228 -1.24 4.77 12.94
N LEU A 229 -1.97 4.10 12.06
CA LEU A 229 -1.55 3.92 10.66
C LEU A 229 -1.44 5.27 9.94
N VAL A 230 -2.44 6.14 10.08
CA VAL A 230 -2.44 7.47 9.45
C VAL A 230 -1.33 8.36 10.00
N LEU A 231 -1.04 8.31 11.30
CA LEU A 231 -0.04 9.21 11.92
C LEU A 231 1.40 8.71 11.79
N ASN A 232 1.61 7.42 11.56
CA ASN A 232 2.95 6.81 11.55
C ASN A 232 3.34 6.24 10.18
N SER A 233 2.50 6.47 9.17
CA SER A 233 2.79 6.06 7.81
C SER A 233 2.84 7.26 6.88
N THR A 234 3.42 7.04 5.70
CA THR A 234 3.44 7.97 4.58
C THR A 234 3.20 7.15 3.32
N PHE A 235 2.28 7.61 2.48
CA PHE A 235 2.02 6.91 1.23
C PHE A 235 3.23 7.03 0.30
N GLU A 236 3.76 5.87 -0.15
CA GLU A 236 4.92 5.82 -1.02
C GLU A 236 4.51 6.10 -2.48
N LEU A 237 4.93 7.26 -2.97
CA LEU A 237 4.62 7.75 -4.32
C LEU A 237 5.68 7.38 -5.36
N LYS A 238 6.88 6.97 -4.94
CA LYS A 238 7.97 6.68 -5.87
C LYS A 238 7.73 5.35 -6.59
N GLU A 239 8.08 5.32 -7.86
CA GLU A 239 8.06 4.08 -8.66
C GLU A 239 9.09 3.05 -8.17
N GLU A 240 10.22 3.50 -7.64
CA GLU A 240 11.21 2.67 -6.96
C GLU A 240 10.71 2.25 -5.59
N LEU A 241 9.81 1.28 -5.58
CA LEU A 241 9.21 0.77 -4.36
C LEU A 241 10.14 -0.24 -3.71
N THR A 242 10.32 -0.13 -2.40
CA THR A 242 10.93 -1.21 -1.64
C THR A 242 10.00 -2.42 -1.69
N ASN A 243 10.56 -3.62 -1.70
CA ASN A 243 9.78 -4.86 -1.78
C ASN A 243 8.79 -5.05 -0.62
N TYR A 244 8.93 -4.28 0.48
CA TYR A 244 8.10 -4.40 1.68
C TYR A 244 7.00 -3.33 1.81
N ASN A 245 6.87 -2.38 0.88
CA ASN A 245 5.88 -1.28 0.95
C ASN A 245 4.42 -1.76 0.99
N SER A 246 4.13 -2.94 0.45
CA SER A 246 2.81 -3.56 0.46
C SER A 246 2.64 -4.60 1.58
N THR A 247 3.46 -4.53 2.63
CA THR A 247 3.47 -5.51 3.72
C THR A 247 3.30 -4.87 5.08
N ILE A 248 2.95 -5.69 6.07
CA ILE A 248 2.87 -5.25 7.46
C ILE A 248 4.23 -4.89 8.08
N TYR A 249 5.35 -5.32 7.47
CA TYR A 249 6.67 -5.03 8.01
C TYR A 249 7.00 -3.54 7.92
N ASN A 250 6.75 -2.89 6.78
CA ASN A 250 6.95 -1.44 6.68
C ASN A 250 5.92 -0.63 7.49
N ALA A 251 4.71 -1.18 7.70
CA ALA A 251 3.66 -0.51 8.47
C ALA A 251 3.88 -0.59 10.00
N LEU A 252 4.29 -1.75 10.50
CA LEU A 252 4.32 -2.08 11.93
C LEU A 252 5.71 -2.50 12.43
N GLY A 253 6.66 -2.80 11.54
CA GLY A 253 7.99 -3.24 11.90
C GLY A 253 8.92 -2.08 12.31
N SER A 254 10.21 -2.33 12.20
CA SER A 254 11.26 -1.34 12.44
C SER A 254 12.30 -1.40 11.33
N GLY A 255 12.84 -0.26 10.93
CA GLY A 255 13.86 -0.18 9.89
C GLY A 255 13.86 1.18 9.18
N GLU A 256 14.77 1.39 8.24
CA GLU A 256 14.92 2.67 7.54
C GLU A 256 13.69 3.03 6.66
N ALA A 257 12.98 2.01 6.16
CA ALA A 257 11.77 2.18 5.34
C ALA A 257 10.46 2.12 6.14
N GLN A 258 10.55 2.10 7.49
CA GLN A 258 9.35 2.07 8.33
C GLN A 258 8.44 3.26 8.02
N GLY A 259 7.14 3.00 7.90
CA GLY A 259 6.13 3.99 7.61
C GLY A 259 5.95 4.31 6.12
N ASN A 260 6.88 3.97 5.24
CA ASN A 260 6.69 4.16 3.79
C ASN A 260 5.92 2.98 3.21
N ILE A 261 4.61 3.14 3.01
CA ILE A 261 3.72 2.05 2.62
C ILE A 261 2.72 2.45 1.51
N GLN A 262 2.24 1.44 0.80
CA GLN A 262 1.17 1.56 -0.18
C GLN A 262 -0.17 1.10 0.41
N CYS A 263 -1.26 1.27 -0.35
CA CYS A 263 -2.61 0.89 0.06
C CYS A 263 -2.69 -0.55 0.62
N ALA A 264 -2.02 -1.52 -0.01
CA ALA A 264 -1.96 -2.89 0.50
C ALA A 264 -1.24 -3.01 1.85
N GLY A 265 -0.25 -2.16 2.12
CA GLY A 265 0.43 -2.08 3.42
C GLY A 265 -0.51 -1.60 4.53
N TYR A 266 -1.25 -0.51 4.30
CA TYR A 266 -2.29 -0.02 5.21
C TYR A 266 -3.36 -1.08 5.48
N ALA A 267 -3.94 -1.64 4.41
CA ALA A 267 -5.04 -2.59 4.53
C ALA A 267 -4.63 -3.89 5.24
N LYS A 268 -3.45 -4.43 4.92
CA LYS A 268 -2.92 -5.63 5.58
C LYS A 268 -2.56 -5.37 7.05
N ALA A 269 -1.99 -4.20 7.36
CA ALA A 269 -1.67 -3.85 8.74
C ALA A 269 -2.95 -3.68 9.58
N MET A 270 -3.98 -3.02 9.05
CA MET A 270 -5.28 -2.94 9.70
C MET A 270 -5.86 -4.33 9.97
N GLN A 271 -5.85 -5.23 8.97
CA GLN A 271 -6.33 -6.60 9.15
C GLN A 271 -5.52 -7.36 10.20
N TYR A 272 -4.19 -7.24 10.20
CA TYR A 272 -3.33 -7.91 11.19
C TYR A 272 -3.64 -7.47 12.62
N LEU A 273 -3.83 -6.15 12.82
CA LEU A 273 -4.22 -5.60 14.13
C LEU A 273 -5.63 -6.06 14.56
N CYS A 274 -6.58 -6.11 13.61
CA CYS A 274 -7.91 -6.66 13.84
C CYS A 274 -7.86 -8.13 14.24
N ASP A 275 -7.08 -8.96 13.53
CA ASP A 275 -6.88 -10.38 13.87
C ASP A 275 -6.38 -10.56 15.31
N LYS A 276 -5.36 -9.81 15.70
CA LYS A 276 -4.81 -9.84 17.06
C LYS A 276 -5.80 -9.35 18.11
N ALA A 277 -6.72 -8.45 17.76
CA ALA A 277 -7.75 -7.91 18.65
C ALA A 277 -9.07 -8.71 18.62
N GLY A 278 -9.17 -9.77 17.80
CA GLY A 278 -10.39 -10.58 17.65
C GLY A 278 -11.52 -9.85 16.91
N ILE A 279 -11.20 -8.88 16.05
CA ILE A 279 -12.16 -8.16 15.22
C ILE A 279 -12.15 -8.78 13.82
N VAL A 280 -13.34 -9.14 13.31
CA VAL A 280 -13.45 -9.72 11.97
C VAL A 280 -13.27 -8.63 10.92
N SER A 281 -12.29 -8.83 10.06
CA SER A 281 -11.97 -7.89 8.98
C SER A 281 -11.43 -8.63 7.76
N MET A 282 -11.45 -7.98 6.60
CA MET A 282 -10.87 -8.50 5.37
C MET A 282 -10.23 -7.37 4.57
N VAL A 283 -9.17 -7.69 3.84
CA VAL A 283 -8.64 -6.79 2.81
C VAL A 283 -9.47 -6.98 1.55
N VAL A 284 -9.96 -5.90 1.00
CA VAL A 284 -10.70 -5.86 -0.26
C VAL A 284 -9.86 -5.14 -1.29
N THR A 285 -9.85 -5.65 -2.51
CA THR A 285 -9.19 -5.02 -3.66
C THR A 285 -10.23 -4.46 -4.62
N GLY A 286 -9.83 -3.50 -5.43
CA GLY A 286 -10.67 -2.91 -6.46
C GLY A 286 -9.87 -1.88 -7.26
N GLU A 287 -10.56 -0.88 -7.79
CA GLU A 287 -9.94 0.23 -8.50
C GLU A 287 -10.45 1.56 -7.95
N THR A 288 -9.64 2.60 -8.05
CA THR A 288 -10.07 3.97 -7.83
C THR A 288 -10.91 4.47 -9.01
N SER A 289 -11.55 5.61 -8.88
CA SER A 289 -12.29 6.28 -9.98
C SER A 289 -11.39 6.63 -11.18
N THR A 290 -10.07 6.63 -11.02
CA THR A 290 -9.08 6.84 -12.08
C THR A 290 -8.58 5.54 -12.72
N GLY A 291 -9.10 4.37 -12.30
CA GLY A 291 -8.74 3.05 -12.81
C GLY A 291 -7.44 2.48 -12.24
N GLN A 292 -6.95 3.06 -11.14
CA GLN A 292 -5.77 2.52 -10.43
C GLN A 292 -6.21 1.43 -9.46
N THR A 293 -5.47 0.32 -9.40
CA THR A 293 -5.71 -0.73 -8.41
C THR A 293 -5.59 -0.17 -7.00
N HIS A 294 -6.51 -0.56 -6.12
CA HIS A 294 -6.54 -0.09 -4.75
C HIS A 294 -6.89 -1.22 -3.79
N ALA A 295 -6.51 -1.06 -2.51
CA ALA A 295 -6.82 -2.00 -1.44
C ALA A 295 -7.24 -1.23 -0.18
N TRP A 296 -8.31 -1.71 0.46
CA TRP A 296 -8.86 -1.18 1.72
C TRP A 296 -9.44 -2.32 2.56
N ASN A 297 -10.11 -2.00 3.64
CA ASN A 297 -10.72 -3.01 4.51
C ASN A 297 -12.24 -2.95 4.50
N VAL A 298 -12.85 -4.13 4.68
CA VAL A 298 -14.24 -4.27 5.16
C VAL A 298 -14.17 -4.93 6.53
N VAL A 299 -14.86 -4.34 7.51
CA VAL A 299 -14.78 -4.74 8.92
C VAL A 299 -16.17 -4.99 9.51
N ASP A 300 -16.29 -5.99 10.39
CA ASP A 300 -17.51 -6.21 11.18
C ASP A 300 -17.48 -5.37 12.46
N VAL A 301 -18.52 -4.56 12.65
CA VAL A 301 -18.75 -3.82 13.88
C VAL A 301 -20.15 -4.13 14.39
N ASP A 302 -20.23 -4.86 15.49
CA ASP A 302 -21.49 -5.24 16.14
C ASP A 302 -22.46 -6.01 15.19
N GLY A 303 -21.92 -6.88 14.31
CA GLY A 303 -22.68 -7.69 13.36
C GLY A 303 -23.11 -6.95 12.08
N LYS A 304 -22.55 -5.79 11.81
CA LYS A 304 -22.74 -5.01 10.59
C LYS A 304 -21.41 -4.73 9.93
N TRP A 305 -21.40 -4.71 8.59
CA TRP A 305 -20.22 -4.49 7.80
C TRP A 305 -20.06 -3.02 7.39
N TYR A 306 -18.81 -2.54 7.41
CA TYR A 306 -18.43 -1.17 7.04
C TYR A 306 -17.14 -1.18 6.25
N ASN A 307 -17.03 -0.26 5.28
CA ASN A 307 -15.75 0.03 4.62
C ASN A 307 -14.89 0.90 5.53
N LEU A 308 -13.58 0.64 5.51
CA LEU A 308 -12.57 1.43 6.22
C LEU A 308 -11.33 1.55 5.32
N ASP A 309 -10.95 2.78 4.97
CA ASP A 309 -9.77 3.05 4.15
C ASP A 309 -8.82 4.05 4.80
N ALA A 310 -7.87 3.52 5.56
CA ALA A 310 -6.85 4.34 6.22
C ALA A 310 -5.87 4.99 5.23
N THR A 311 -5.74 4.46 4.00
CA THR A 311 -4.88 5.07 2.96
C THR A 311 -5.42 6.42 2.52
N TRP A 312 -6.72 6.50 2.27
CA TRP A 312 -7.38 7.73 1.81
C TRP A 312 -7.68 8.70 2.95
N ASP A 313 -7.65 8.23 4.20
CA ASP A 313 -7.71 9.06 5.39
C ASP A 313 -6.33 9.57 5.83
N ASP A 314 -5.23 9.13 5.18
CA ASP A 314 -3.87 9.67 5.34
C ASP A 314 -3.58 10.72 4.26
N PRO A 315 -3.70 12.01 4.58
CA PRO A 315 -3.43 13.06 3.59
C PRO A 315 -1.94 13.16 3.28
N ILE A 316 -1.61 13.10 2.01
CA ILE A 316 -0.24 13.27 1.51
C ILE A 316 0.18 14.71 1.71
N LEU A 317 1.00 14.96 2.73
CA LEU A 317 1.51 16.29 3.04
C LEU A 317 3.04 16.34 2.97
N ASN A 318 3.55 17.31 2.25
CA ASN A 318 4.98 17.62 2.18
C ASN A 318 5.54 18.31 3.45
N THR A 319 4.79 18.35 4.55
CA THR A 319 5.18 19.03 5.78
C THR A 319 5.25 18.03 6.94
N PRO A 320 6.45 17.61 7.36
CA PRO A 320 6.62 16.79 8.56
C PRO A 320 6.23 17.59 9.81
N ASN A 321 5.78 16.90 10.86
CA ASN A 321 5.51 17.37 12.22
C ASN A 321 4.09 17.89 12.54
N TYR A 322 3.10 17.72 11.66
CA TYR A 322 1.72 18.05 12.02
C TYR A 322 0.87 16.77 12.13
N LYS A 323 0.04 16.71 13.14
CA LYS A 323 -1.00 15.68 13.26
C LYS A 323 -2.08 15.96 12.22
N ASN A 324 -2.22 15.06 11.27
CA ASN A 324 -3.23 15.18 10.25
C ASN A 324 -3.94 13.84 10.10
N ILE A 325 -5.17 13.76 10.54
CA ILE A 325 -6.01 12.57 10.45
C ILE A 325 -7.33 12.99 9.82
N ARG A 326 -7.71 12.31 8.76
CA ARG A 326 -9.04 12.37 8.17
C ARG A 326 -9.84 11.14 8.59
N TYR A 327 -11.16 11.27 8.54
CA TYR A 327 -12.09 10.17 8.84
C TYR A 327 -13.15 10.05 7.74
N ASN A 328 -12.82 10.46 6.52
CA ASN A 328 -13.72 10.50 5.38
C ASN A 328 -14.17 9.10 4.96
N PHE A 329 -13.29 8.12 5.19
CA PHE A 329 -13.48 6.71 4.85
C PHE A 329 -13.43 5.77 6.06
N PHE A 330 -13.66 6.30 7.25
CA PHE A 330 -13.70 5.53 8.49
C PHE A 330 -15.12 5.02 8.77
N LEU A 331 -15.34 3.73 8.61
CA LEU A 331 -16.61 3.00 8.86
C LEU A 331 -17.78 3.55 8.04
N VAL A 332 -17.59 3.64 6.72
CA VAL A 332 -18.58 4.17 5.79
C VAL A 332 -19.37 3.06 5.08
N PRO A 333 -20.62 3.32 4.66
CA PRO A 333 -21.41 2.39 3.85
C PRO A 333 -20.89 2.37 2.40
N ASP A 334 -21.33 1.37 1.62
CA ASP A 334 -21.05 1.25 0.19
C ASP A 334 -21.45 2.51 -0.57
N SER A 335 -22.57 3.12 -0.23
CA SER A 335 -23.03 4.37 -0.84
C SER A 335 -22.10 5.56 -0.58
N GLY A 336 -21.27 5.52 0.45
CA GLY A 336 -20.30 6.56 0.77
C GLY A 336 -18.93 6.35 0.13
N ILE A 337 -18.62 5.12 -0.31
CA ILE A 337 -17.30 4.79 -0.83
C ILE A 337 -17.33 4.30 -2.29
N HIS A 338 -18.33 3.49 -2.65
CA HIS A 338 -18.46 2.91 -3.99
C HIS A 338 -18.93 3.92 -5.02
N ASN A 339 -18.68 3.65 -6.30
CA ASN A 339 -19.07 4.43 -7.49
C ASN A 339 -18.44 5.82 -7.59
N LEU A 340 -17.98 6.42 -6.49
CA LEU A 340 -17.31 7.73 -6.50
C LEU A 340 -15.80 7.60 -6.45
N THR A 341 -15.33 6.65 -5.65
CA THR A 341 -13.91 6.52 -5.32
C THR A 341 -13.38 5.09 -5.45
N HIS A 342 -14.22 4.06 -5.20
CA HIS A 342 -13.83 2.65 -5.17
C HIS A 342 -14.75 1.83 -6.09
N MET A 343 -14.17 1.17 -7.07
CA MET A 343 -14.87 0.40 -8.10
C MET A 343 -14.31 -1.02 -8.19
N HIS A 344 -15.02 -1.91 -8.90
CA HIS A 344 -14.61 -3.30 -9.11
C HIS A 344 -14.25 -4.04 -7.82
N VAL A 345 -15.08 -3.87 -6.80
CA VAL A 345 -14.86 -4.34 -5.43
C VAL A 345 -14.74 -5.87 -5.39
N GLY A 346 -13.70 -6.35 -4.71
CA GLY A 346 -13.38 -7.78 -4.64
C GLY A 346 -12.75 -8.36 -5.90
N GLN A 347 -12.36 -7.50 -6.86
CA GLN A 347 -11.82 -7.91 -8.15
C GLN A 347 -10.38 -7.41 -8.36
N LYS A 348 -9.68 -8.04 -9.29
CA LYS A 348 -8.38 -7.62 -9.80
C LYS A 348 -8.41 -7.58 -11.31
N LYS A 349 -7.91 -6.50 -11.91
CA LYS A 349 -7.69 -6.38 -13.34
C LYS A 349 -6.46 -7.15 -13.78
N LEU A 350 -6.60 -7.92 -14.82
CA LEU A 350 -5.49 -8.63 -15.48
C LEU A 350 -4.86 -7.76 -16.58
N SER A 351 -3.66 -8.12 -17.03
CA SER A 351 -2.94 -7.43 -18.11
C SER A 351 -3.70 -7.36 -19.44
N ASN A 352 -4.59 -8.32 -19.69
CA ASN A 352 -5.45 -8.35 -20.88
C ASN A 352 -6.71 -7.48 -20.74
N GLY A 353 -6.88 -6.75 -19.62
CA GLY A 353 -8.03 -5.91 -19.33
C GLY A 353 -9.23 -6.61 -18.69
N ASN A 354 -9.24 -7.93 -18.60
CA ASN A 354 -10.28 -8.69 -17.91
C ASN A 354 -10.14 -8.59 -16.39
N TYR A 355 -11.22 -8.87 -15.67
CA TYR A 355 -11.22 -8.93 -14.20
C TYR A 355 -11.36 -10.36 -13.72
N ILE A 356 -10.59 -10.73 -12.71
CA ILE A 356 -10.84 -11.91 -11.88
C ILE A 356 -11.47 -11.46 -10.56
N THR A 357 -12.49 -12.20 -10.14
CA THR A 357 -13.12 -11.97 -8.84
C THR A 357 -12.44 -12.86 -7.79
N TYR A 358 -11.86 -12.23 -6.77
CA TYR A 358 -11.32 -12.96 -5.63
C TYR A 358 -12.46 -13.50 -4.77
N PHE A 359 -13.36 -12.62 -4.36
CA PHE A 359 -14.61 -12.93 -3.65
C PHE A 359 -15.51 -11.69 -3.69
N THR A 360 -16.79 -11.87 -3.38
CA THR A 360 -17.72 -10.77 -3.20
C THR A 360 -17.77 -10.42 -1.71
N PRO A 361 -17.31 -9.25 -1.27
CA PRO A 361 -17.40 -8.86 0.12
C PRO A 361 -18.86 -8.66 0.54
N PRO A 362 -19.18 -8.75 1.85
CA PRO A 362 -20.52 -8.46 2.35
C PRO A 362 -20.90 -7.01 2.10
N ALA A 363 -22.18 -6.74 1.88
CA ALA A 363 -22.69 -5.41 1.64
C ALA A 363 -22.59 -4.54 2.92
N CYS A 364 -22.03 -3.35 2.79
CA CYS A 364 -21.94 -2.33 3.84
C CYS A 364 -23.09 -1.34 3.70
N VAL A 365 -24.21 -1.60 4.36
CA VAL A 365 -25.44 -0.81 4.18
C VAL A 365 -25.71 0.20 5.30
N SER A 366 -25.01 0.09 6.41
CA SER A 366 -25.25 0.90 7.61
C SER A 366 -24.30 2.09 7.69
N ASN A 367 -24.81 3.24 8.15
CA ASN A 367 -24.03 4.46 8.37
C ASN A 367 -23.93 4.86 9.84
N ASP A 368 -24.48 4.05 10.75
CA ASP A 368 -24.61 4.41 12.18
C ASP A 368 -23.26 4.38 12.93
N LYS A 369 -22.23 3.76 12.36
CA LYS A 369 -20.88 3.76 12.91
C LYS A 369 -19.92 4.68 12.14
N ASN A 370 -20.40 5.41 11.13
CA ASN A 370 -19.59 6.44 10.49
C ASN A 370 -19.04 7.41 11.54
N TYR A 371 -17.80 7.86 11.35
CA TYR A 371 -17.11 8.72 12.33
C TYR A 371 -17.93 9.96 12.71
N PHE A 372 -18.45 10.67 11.71
CA PHE A 372 -19.19 11.92 11.92
C PHE A 372 -20.54 11.68 12.62
N VAL A 373 -21.21 10.57 12.28
CA VAL A 373 -22.48 10.17 12.92
C VAL A 373 -22.25 9.80 14.38
N THR A 374 -21.26 8.93 14.63
CA THR A 374 -20.95 8.45 15.99
C THR A 374 -20.54 9.58 16.94
N ASN A 375 -19.83 10.59 16.42
CA ASN A 375 -19.36 11.73 17.22
C ASN A 375 -20.31 12.93 17.22
N GLY A 376 -21.51 12.83 16.61
CA GLY A 376 -22.48 13.92 16.55
C GLY A 376 -22.02 15.12 15.72
N LEU A 377 -21.18 14.89 14.71
CA LEU A 377 -20.59 15.90 13.85
C LEU A 377 -21.34 16.05 12.51
N VAL A 378 -22.61 15.63 12.46
CA VAL A 378 -23.49 15.80 11.29
C VAL A 378 -24.51 16.90 11.57
N TYR A 379 -24.48 17.96 10.78
CA TYR A 379 -25.30 19.15 11.00
C TYR A 379 -26.37 19.30 9.90
N SER A 380 -27.58 19.61 10.31
CA SER A 380 -28.77 19.71 9.42
C SER A 380 -29.16 21.14 9.05
N ASP A 381 -28.52 22.14 9.64
CA ASP A 381 -28.75 23.55 9.34
C ASP A 381 -27.43 24.33 9.29
N PHE A 382 -27.47 25.45 8.56
CA PHE A 382 -26.29 26.30 8.35
C PHE A 382 -25.73 26.88 9.68
N ALA A 383 -26.58 27.35 10.58
CA ALA A 383 -26.10 28.06 11.78
C ALA A 383 -25.30 27.12 12.70
N SER A 384 -25.79 25.88 12.88
CA SER A 384 -25.12 24.85 13.66
C SER A 384 -23.82 24.39 12.97
N ALA A 385 -23.85 24.21 11.64
CA ALA A 385 -22.68 23.79 10.87
C ALA A 385 -21.59 24.89 10.83
N ASP A 386 -21.95 26.17 10.62
CA ASP A 386 -21.01 27.30 10.67
C ASP A 386 -20.32 27.41 12.03
N LYS A 387 -21.09 27.29 13.11
CA LYS A 387 -20.54 27.30 14.47
C LYS A 387 -19.58 26.14 14.69
N ALA A 388 -19.94 24.95 14.22
CA ALA A 388 -19.16 23.74 14.43
C ALA A 388 -17.83 23.78 13.65
N ILE A 389 -17.84 24.15 12.37
CA ILE A 389 -16.59 24.21 11.58
C ILE A 389 -15.64 25.28 12.11
N ARG A 390 -16.14 26.41 12.61
CA ARG A 390 -15.31 27.41 13.29
C ARG A 390 -14.67 26.84 14.56
N ALA A 391 -15.42 26.06 15.33
CA ALA A 391 -14.90 25.40 16.54
C ALA A 391 -13.82 24.36 16.21
N GLU A 392 -14.01 23.60 15.11
CA GLU A 392 -13.00 22.64 14.62
C GLU A 392 -11.72 23.33 14.13
N ILE A 393 -11.82 24.46 13.41
CA ILE A 393 -10.68 25.28 13.03
C ILE A 393 -9.94 25.82 14.27
N GLU A 394 -10.68 26.31 15.25
CA GLU A 394 -10.11 26.77 16.52
C GLU A 394 -9.42 25.63 17.31
N ARG A 395 -10.04 24.44 17.35
CA ARG A 395 -9.44 23.24 17.97
C ARG A 395 -8.11 22.91 17.27
N ALA A 396 -8.13 22.79 15.94
CA ALA A 396 -6.95 22.47 15.15
C ALA A 396 -5.83 23.52 15.38
N ALA A 397 -6.17 24.82 15.36
CA ALA A 397 -5.22 25.89 15.60
C ALA A 397 -4.58 25.85 17.01
N LYS A 398 -5.32 25.34 18.02
CA LYS A 398 -4.84 25.24 19.42
C LYS A 398 -4.01 23.99 19.69
N ASP A 399 -4.38 22.86 19.11
CA ASP A 399 -3.71 21.56 19.37
C ASP A 399 -2.61 21.24 18.34
N GLY A 400 -2.44 22.10 17.31
CA GLY A 400 -1.45 21.94 16.27
C GLY A 400 -1.82 20.86 15.23
N SER A 401 -3.07 20.37 15.23
CA SER A 401 -3.55 19.52 14.16
C SER A 401 -3.87 20.33 12.91
N ARG A 402 -3.92 19.68 11.75
CA ARG A 402 -4.22 20.39 10.49
C ARG A 402 -5.68 20.28 10.09
N THR A 403 -6.36 19.21 10.45
CA THR A 403 -7.68 18.91 9.92
C THR A 403 -8.79 19.48 10.77
N ALA A 404 -9.68 20.25 10.16
CA ALA A 404 -10.96 20.70 10.71
C ALA A 404 -12.09 20.10 9.85
N GLN A 405 -12.92 19.21 10.41
CA GLN A 405 -13.89 18.41 9.66
C GLN A 405 -15.25 18.39 10.33
N ILE A 406 -16.30 18.52 9.53
CA ILE A 406 -17.70 18.20 9.88
C ILE A 406 -18.40 17.55 8.69
N ALA A 407 -19.50 16.83 8.93
CA ALA A 407 -20.42 16.41 7.90
C ALA A 407 -21.71 17.26 7.97
N VAL A 408 -22.41 17.35 6.84
CA VAL A 408 -23.71 17.99 6.76
C VAL A 408 -24.74 17.03 6.16
N SER A 409 -26.02 17.25 6.46
CA SER A 409 -27.08 16.31 6.09
C SER A 409 -27.62 16.49 4.65
N SER A 410 -27.26 17.58 3.99
CA SER A 410 -27.78 17.88 2.64
C SER A 410 -26.84 18.78 1.83
N LYS A 411 -26.99 18.72 0.51
CA LYS A 411 -26.27 19.61 -0.43
C LYS A 411 -26.61 21.09 -0.23
N ASP A 412 -27.81 21.39 0.22
CA ASP A 412 -28.21 22.78 0.50
C ASP A 412 -27.44 23.34 1.70
N VAL A 413 -27.31 22.60 2.78
CA VAL A 413 -26.49 22.99 3.93
C VAL A 413 -25.02 23.04 3.53
N TYR A 414 -24.54 22.03 2.78
CA TYR A 414 -23.16 22.02 2.25
C TYR A 414 -22.85 23.32 1.51
N LYS A 415 -23.69 23.69 0.56
CA LYS A 415 -23.48 24.90 -0.24
C LYS A 415 -23.44 26.17 0.59
N GLN A 416 -24.38 26.31 1.54
CA GLN A 416 -24.44 27.48 2.42
C GLN A 416 -23.14 27.63 3.26
N VAL A 417 -22.61 26.52 3.77
CA VAL A 417 -21.34 26.51 4.53
C VAL A 417 -20.16 26.76 3.59
N TYR A 418 -20.10 26.06 2.47
CA TYR A 418 -19.01 26.19 1.49
C TYR A 418 -18.87 27.59 0.92
N ASP A 419 -20.00 28.30 0.68
CA ASP A 419 -20.00 29.69 0.19
C ASP A 419 -19.34 30.66 1.21
N LYS A 420 -19.15 30.24 2.47
CA LYS A 420 -18.48 30.98 3.53
C LYS A 420 -16.99 30.65 3.72
N LYS A 421 -16.40 29.89 2.84
CA LYS A 421 -14.99 29.45 2.99
C LYS A 421 -13.96 30.59 3.17
N MET A 422 -14.21 31.76 2.59
CA MET A 422 -13.34 32.94 2.80
C MET A 422 -13.44 33.48 4.22
N ASP A 423 -14.65 33.44 4.82
CA ASP A 423 -14.88 33.85 6.20
C ASP A 423 -14.16 32.90 7.16
N TYR A 424 -14.10 31.58 6.86
CA TYR A 424 -13.35 30.58 7.64
C TYR A 424 -11.85 30.78 7.52
N ASN A 425 -11.36 31.10 6.34
CA ASN A 425 -9.94 31.44 6.15
C ASN A 425 -9.53 32.68 6.98
N ASP A 426 -10.39 33.71 7.02
CA ASP A 426 -10.11 34.92 7.83
C ASP A 426 -10.27 34.63 9.33
N HIS A 427 -11.22 33.77 9.73
CA HIS A 427 -11.33 33.29 11.10
C HIS A 427 -10.05 32.55 11.55
N ALA A 428 -9.53 31.65 10.72
CA ALA A 428 -8.30 30.90 11.00
C ALA A 428 -7.09 31.81 11.20
N LYS A 429 -6.94 32.88 10.40
CA LYS A 429 -5.87 33.88 10.53
C LYS A 429 -5.88 34.63 11.86
N GLY A 430 -7.01 34.61 12.59
CA GLY A 430 -7.11 35.16 13.94
C GLY A 430 -6.30 34.42 15.01
N PHE A 431 -5.81 33.20 14.70
CA PHE A 431 -5.02 32.41 15.63
C PHE A 431 -3.53 32.55 15.40
N SER A 432 -2.77 32.60 16.50
CA SER A 432 -1.32 32.77 16.45
C SER A 432 -0.65 31.63 15.69
N GLY A 433 0.22 31.97 14.73
CA GLY A 433 0.96 30.98 13.94
C GLY A 433 0.17 30.37 12.76
N VAL A 434 -1.08 30.78 12.55
CA VAL A 434 -1.91 30.29 11.44
C VAL A 434 -1.94 31.30 10.29
N LYS A 435 -1.69 30.81 9.05
CA LYS A 435 -1.77 31.59 7.80
C LYS A 435 -3.17 31.63 7.21
N GLY A 436 -4.00 30.63 7.52
CA GLY A 436 -5.33 30.43 6.97
C GLY A 436 -5.70 28.96 6.88
N VAL A 437 -6.64 28.63 6.00
CA VAL A 437 -7.06 27.27 5.69
C VAL A 437 -7.04 27.00 4.19
N SER A 438 -6.73 25.77 3.78
CA SER A 438 -6.98 25.26 2.45
C SER A 438 -8.31 24.51 2.41
N ASP A 439 -8.95 24.50 1.26
CA ASP A 439 -10.25 23.93 0.99
C ASP A 439 -10.10 22.48 0.49
N GLU A 440 -10.55 21.51 1.28
CA GLU A 440 -10.57 20.08 0.99
C GLU A 440 -12.02 19.52 1.01
N CYS A 441 -13.00 20.42 0.94
CA CYS A 441 -14.43 20.07 1.03
C CYS A 441 -14.89 19.13 -0.11
N ASN A 442 -15.78 18.20 0.22
CA ASN A 442 -16.31 17.20 -0.72
C ASN A 442 -17.85 17.18 -0.74
N GLU A 443 -18.45 17.73 -1.78
CA GLU A 443 -19.91 17.80 -1.92
C GLU A 443 -20.58 16.41 -2.05
N ASN A 444 -19.90 15.46 -2.68
CA ASN A 444 -20.47 14.11 -2.87
C ASN A 444 -20.54 13.33 -1.56
N LEU A 445 -19.61 13.57 -0.66
CA LEU A 445 -19.57 12.97 0.69
C LEU A 445 -20.27 13.87 1.73
N LEU A 446 -20.74 15.05 1.34
CA LEU A 446 -21.32 16.07 2.22
C LEU A 446 -20.36 16.45 3.37
N LEU A 447 -19.07 16.50 3.08
CA LEU A 447 -18.01 16.83 4.03
C LEU A 447 -17.52 18.26 3.82
N ILE A 448 -17.52 19.02 4.91
CA ILE A 448 -16.84 20.31 5.02
C ILE A 448 -15.51 20.05 5.72
N GLU A 449 -14.43 20.24 4.99
CA GLU A 449 -13.09 19.96 5.46
C GLU A 449 -12.15 21.09 5.07
N PHE A 450 -11.38 21.53 6.04
CA PHE A 450 -10.32 22.51 5.86
C PHE A 450 -9.03 22.04 6.50
N ASP A 451 -7.93 22.19 5.78
CA ASP A 451 -6.59 22.01 6.35
C ASP A 451 -6.07 23.34 6.87
N VAL A 452 -5.76 23.42 8.17
CA VAL A 452 -5.16 24.60 8.79
C VAL A 452 -3.70 24.74 8.35
N ILE A 453 -3.36 25.89 7.78
CA ILE A 453 -2.02 26.21 7.27
C ILE A 453 -1.27 27.03 8.32
N TYR A 454 -0.14 26.51 8.77
CA TYR A 454 0.73 27.18 9.75
C TYR A 454 1.87 27.97 9.07
N ASN A 455 2.50 28.89 9.84
CA ASN A 455 3.66 29.69 9.41
C ASN A 455 4.94 28.85 9.23
#